data_4f73af6ccc157cd482c1df4d4e5010b7
#
_entry.id   4f73af6ccc157cd482c1df4d4e5010b7
#
_cell.length_a   1.000
_cell.length_b   1.000
_cell.length_c   1.000
_cell.angle_alpha   90.00
_cell.angle_beta   90.00
_cell.angle_gamma   90.00
#
_symmetry.space_group_name_H-M   'P 1'
#
loop_
_entity.id
_entity.type
_entity.pdbx_description
1 polymer ?
#
loop_
_entity_poly.entity_id
_entity_poly.type
_entity_poly.pdbx_seq_one_letter_code
_entity_poly.pdbx_strand_id
1 'polypeptide(L)'
;MGHLHQSVKLSGDKVTTVRMLVDTGATFSVISKSLARTLGVAPLRGLTMTLADGRPTRVKAGMAIFEIGKRKAPATLLVGDVVEPILGVETLEALGLAVDPRRRRLTPTRPYTIRLGGYR
;
A
#
# COMPACT_ATOMS: atom_id res chain seq x y z
N MET A 1 2.62 14.32 -17.72
CA MET A 1 3.26 13.80 -16.53
C MET A 1 2.93 12.33 -16.38
N GLY A 2 3.91 11.49 -16.27
CA GLY A 2 3.69 10.05 -16.15
C GLY A 2 3.38 9.63 -14.73
N HIS A 3 2.78 8.45 -14.61
CA HIS A 3 2.55 7.83 -13.32
C HIS A 3 3.74 6.97 -12.96
N LEU A 4 4.01 6.86 -11.67
CA LEU A 4 5.04 5.97 -11.15
C LEU A 4 4.37 4.68 -10.72
N HIS A 5 4.86 3.56 -11.24
CA HIS A 5 4.45 2.24 -10.82
C HIS A 5 5.60 1.54 -10.13
N GLN A 6 5.27 0.68 -9.20
CA GLN A 6 6.26 -0.04 -8.40
C GLN A 6 5.84 -1.49 -8.25
N SER A 7 6.74 -2.41 -8.49
CA SER A 7 6.54 -3.82 -8.20
C SER A 7 6.56 -4.03 -6.70
N VAL A 8 5.52 -4.64 -6.17
CA VAL A 8 5.36 -4.85 -4.73
C VAL A 8 4.95 -6.29 -4.48
N LYS A 9 5.62 -6.93 -3.54
CA LYS A 9 5.24 -8.25 -3.09
C LYS A 9 4.25 -8.09 -1.94
N LEU A 10 3.06 -8.63 -2.13
CA LEU A 10 2.00 -8.59 -1.13
C LEU A 10 1.83 -9.96 -0.51
N SER A 11 1.71 -10.00 0.81
CA SER A 11 1.49 -11.24 1.53
C SER A 11 0.28 -11.12 2.44
N GLY A 12 -0.71 -11.96 2.20
CA GLY A 12 -1.77 -12.29 3.13
C GLY A 12 -1.56 -13.75 3.51
N ASP A 13 -2.58 -14.60 3.37
CA ASP A 13 -2.40 -16.05 3.49
C ASP A 13 -1.52 -16.57 2.35
N LYS A 14 -1.60 -15.92 1.21
CA LYS A 14 -0.81 -16.23 0.03
C LYS A 14 0.03 -15.02 -0.34
N VAL A 15 0.97 -15.24 -1.24
CA VAL A 15 1.92 -14.21 -1.66
C VAL A 15 1.78 -13.99 -3.15
N THR A 16 1.77 -12.74 -3.58
CA THR A 16 1.79 -12.43 -5.01
C THR A 16 2.54 -11.11 -5.23
N THR A 17 3.13 -10.97 -6.40
CA THR A 17 3.80 -9.73 -6.78
C THR A 17 2.90 -8.98 -7.75
N VAL A 18 2.64 -7.73 -7.47
CA VAL A 18 1.78 -6.88 -8.30
C VAL A 18 2.47 -5.58 -8.62
N ARG A 19 2.09 -4.99 -9.73
CA ARG A 19 2.55 -3.66 -10.11
C ARG A 19 1.52 -2.66 -9.61
N MET A 20 1.94 -1.80 -8.68
CA MET A 20 1.04 -0.85 -8.04
C MET A 20 1.31 0.57 -8.52
N LEU A 21 0.25 1.34 -8.69
CA LEU A 21 0.36 2.77 -8.96
C LEU A 21 0.72 3.49 -7.67
N VAL A 22 1.82 4.22 -7.67
CA VAL A 22 2.22 5.01 -6.51
C VAL A 22 1.40 6.30 -6.51
N ASP A 23 0.59 6.49 -5.47
CA ASP A 23 -0.32 7.63 -5.38
C ASP A 23 -0.14 8.33 -4.03
N THR A 24 0.61 9.44 -4.05
CA THR A 24 0.86 10.22 -2.83
C THR A 24 -0.36 10.98 -2.35
N GLY A 25 -1.43 11.03 -3.15
CA GLY A 25 -2.71 11.57 -2.71
C GLY A 25 -3.58 10.56 -1.98
N ALA A 26 -3.22 9.27 -2.01
CA ALA A 26 -3.96 8.23 -1.31
C ALA A 26 -3.31 7.94 0.03
N THR A 27 -4.10 8.01 1.11
CA THR A 27 -3.60 7.71 2.45
C THR A 27 -3.24 6.23 2.58
N PHE A 28 -4.14 5.37 2.12
CA PHE A 28 -3.99 3.92 2.27
C PHE A 28 -3.82 3.26 0.90
N SER A 29 -3.18 2.10 0.90
CA SER A 29 -3.11 1.26 -0.29
C SER A 29 -4.45 0.59 -0.53
N VAL A 30 -4.81 0.39 -1.80
CA VAL A 30 -6.12 -0.15 -2.19
C VAL A 30 -5.93 -1.21 -3.25
N ILE A 31 -6.62 -2.34 -3.10
CA ILE A 31 -6.64 -3.40 -4.11
C ILE A 31 -8.08 -3.79 -4.44
N SER A 32 -8.24 -4.49 -5.55
CA SER A 32 -9.55 -4.98 -5.97
C SER A 32 -9.98 -6.16 -5.11
N LYS A 33 -11.28 -6.45 -5.15
CA LYS A 33 -11.84 -7.62 -4.47
C LYS A 33 -11.22 -8.92 -4.97
N SER A 34 -10.97 -9.02 -6.28
CA SER A 34 -10.41 -10.24 -6.86
C SER A 34 -8.97 -10.47 -6.36
N LEU A 35 -8.17 -9.42 -6.28
CA LEU A 35 -6.81 -9.55 -5.76
C LEU A 35 -6.83 -9.90 -4.28
N ALA A 36 -7.74 -9.31 -3.51
CA ALA A 36 -7.89 -9.64 -2.09
C ALA A 36 -8.21 -11.12 -1.90
N ARG A 37 -9.07 -11.68 -2.74
CA ARG A 37 -9.37 -13.12 -2.70
C ARG A 37 -8.16 -13.96 -3.04
N THR A 38 -7.40 -13.55 -4.04
CA THR A 38 -6.17 -14.26 -4.43
C THR A 38 -5.18 -14.29 -3.27
N LEU A 39 -5.07 -13.19 -2.52
CA LEU A 39 -4.16 -13.10 -1.39
C LEU A 39 -4.69 -13.76 -0.13
N GLY A 40 -5.98 -14.01 -0.06
CA GLY A 40 -6.60 -14.53 1.16
C GLY A 40 -6.65 -13.50 2.28
N VAL A 41 -6.75 -12.21 1.93
CA VAL A 41 -6.84 -11.15 2.93
C VAL A 41 -8.25 -11.14 3.51
N ALA A 42 -8.35 -11.30 4.82
CA ALA A 42 -9.62 -11.22 5.51
C ALA A 42 -9.89 -9.76 5.89
N PRO A 43 -10.99 -9.17 5.43
CA PRO A 43 -11.29 -7.79 5.82
C PRO A 43 -11.64 -7.71 7.29
N LEU A 44 -11.15 -6.67 7.97
CA LEU A 44 -11.41 -6.44 9.39
C LEU A 44 -12.77 -5.78 9.61
N ARG A 45 -13.11 -4.81 8.78
CA ARG A 45 -14.42 -4.14 8.84
C ARG A 45 -14.66 -3.33 7.57
N GLY A 46 -15.93 -3.02 7.32
CA GLY A 46 -16.31 -2.10 6.26
C GLY A 46 -16.17 -0.66 6.71
N LEU A 47 -15.71 0.19 5.82
CA LEU A 47 -15.58 1.63 6.03
C LEU A 47 -16.23 2.37 4.88
N THR A 48 -16.69 3.59 5.13
CA THR A 48 -17.10 4.48 4.06
C THR A 48 -16.01 5.51 3.85
N MET A 49 -15.52 5.57 2.63
CA MET A 49 -14.46 6.51 2.25
C MET A 49 -15.03 7.50 1.24
N THR A 50 -14.52 8.72 1.27
CA THR A 50 -14.88 9.72 0.28
C THR A 50 -13.87 9.71 -0.83
N LEU A 51 -14.35 9.52 -2.06
CA LEU A 51 -13.49 9.54 -3.24
C LEU A 51 -13.07 10.97 -3.57
N ALA A 52 -12.09 11.10 -4.46
CA ALA A 52 -11.57 12.39 -4.88
C ALA A 52 -12.65 13.29 -5.49
N ASP A 53 -13.69 12.70 -6.07
CA ASP A 53 -14.82 13.43 -6.65
C ASP A 53 -15.91 13.76 -5.64
N GLY A 54 -15.69 13.47 -4.35
CA GLY A 54 -16.63 13.77 -3.27
C GLY A 54 -17.66 12.68 -3.01
N ARG A 55 -17.68 11.60 -3.81
CA ARG A 55 -18.66 10.54 -3.61
C ARG A 55 -18.26 9.58 -2.50
N PRO A 56 -19.19 9.18 -1.63
CA PRO A 56 -18.88 8.14 -0.66
C PRO A 56 -18.81 6.77 -1.34
N THR A 57 -17.88 5.95 -0.89
CA THR A 57 -17.72 4.59 -1.41
C THR A 57 -17.44 3.66 -0.22
N ARG A 58 -18.07 2.51 -0.24
CA ARG A 58 -17.82 1.50 0.79
C ARG A 58 -16.59 0.69 0.42
N VAL A 59 -15.67 0.59 1.37
CA VAL A 59 -14.48 -0.23 1.23
C VAL A 59 -14.34 -1.10 2.46
N LYS A 60 -13.64 -2.22 2.32
CA LYS A 60 -13.31 -3.07 3.46
C LYS A 60 -11.85 -2.89 3.78
N ALA A 61 -11.53 -2.83 5.05
CA ALA A 61 -10.15 -2.68 5.52
C ALA A 61 -9.61 -4.00 6.02
N GLY A 62 -8.35 -4.23 5.75
CA GLY A 62 -7.61 -5.39 6.24
C GLY A 62 -6.15 -5.03 6.39
N MET A 63 -5.31 -6.03 6.57
CA MET A 63 -3.87 -5.85 6.71
C MET A 63 -3.17 -6.80 5.76
N ALA A 64 -2.03 -6.36 5.25
CA ALA A 64 -1.15 -7.21 4.45
C ALA A 64 0.29 -6.82 4.73
N ILE A 65 1.21 -7.70 4.38
CA ILE A 65 2.64 -7.40 4.42
C ILE A 65 3.04 -6.93 3.04
N PHE A 66 3.68 -5.77 2.98
CA PHE A 66 4.19 -5.19 1.74
C PHE A 66 5.70 -5.33 1.73
N GLU A 67 6.25 -5.70 0.58
CA GLU A 67 7.70 -5.83 0.45
C GLU A 67 8.15 -5.18 -0.85
N ILE A 68 9.12 -4.26 -0.75
CA ILE A 68 9.77 -3.60 -1.88
C ILE A 68 11.27 -3.70 -1.65
N GLY A 69 11.95 -4.42 -2.55
CA GLY A 69 13.37 -4.70 -2.35
C GLY A 69 13.58 -5.46 -1.06
N LYS A 70 14.42 -4.93 -0.18
CA LYS A 70 14.70 -5.56 1.13
C LYS A 70 13.83 -5.00 2.24
N ARG A 71 12.91 -4.08 1.94
CA ARG A 71 12.06 -3.45 2.94
C ARG A 71 10.72 -4.16 3.01
N LYS A 72 10.26 -4.41 4.22
CA LYS A 72 9.08 -5.23 4.46
C LYS A 72 8.37 -4.71 5.69
N ALA A 73 7.06 -4.49 5.59
CA ALA A 73 6.29 -3.97 6.71
C ALA A 73 4.81 -4.28 6.54
N PRO A 74 4.07 -4.47 7.64
CA PRO A 74 2.63 -4.55 7.57
C PRO A 74 2.03 -3.16 7.38
N ALA A 75 0.94 -3.09 6.65
CA ALA A 75 0.21 -1.83 6.48
C ALA A 75 -1.25 -2.11 6.18
N THR A 76 -2.07 -1.08 6.35
CA THR A 76 -3.50 -1.16 6.05
C THR A 76 -3.73 -1.34 4.56
N LEU A 77 -4.65 -2.22 4.25
CA LEU A 77 -5.03 -2.50 2.87
C LEU A 77 -6.53 -2.35 2.74
N LEU A 78 -6.95 -1.42 1.91
CA LEU A 78 -8.37 -1.25 1.62
C LEU A 78 -8.72 -2.11 0.41
N VAL A 79 -9.92 -2.66 0.42
CA VAL A 79 -10.43 -3.47 -0.68
C VAL A 79 -11.64 -2.76 -1.26
N GLY A 80 -11.55 -2.38 -2.51
CA GLY A 80 -12.61 -1.61 -3.14
C GLY A 80 -12.58 -1.72 -4.65
N ASP A 81 -13.39 -0.89 -5.29
CA ASP A 81 -13.50 -0.85 -6.74
C ASP A 81 -12.39 0.02 -7.32
N VAL A 82 -11.25 -0.58 -7.61
CA VAL A 82 -10.14 0.13 -8.25
C VAL A 82 -9.76 -0.56 -9.55
N VAL A 83 -9.36 0.26 -10.53
CA VAL A 83 -8.94 -0.24 -11.84
C VAL A 83 -7.59 -0.94 -11.71
N GLU A 84 -6.71 -0.41 -10.90
CA GLU A 84 -5.39 -0.99 -10.65
C GLU A 84 -5.04 -0.84 -9.18
N PRO A 85 -4.14 -1.68 -8.66
CA PRO A 85 -3.71 -1.55 -7.26
C PRO A 85 -3.03 -0.22 -7.01
N ILE A 86 -3.33 0.38 -5.86
CA ILE A 86 -2.81 1.69 -5.47
C ILE A 86 -1.92 1.53 -4.25
N LEU A 87 -0.72 2.10 -4.32
CA LEU A 87 0.24 2.13 -3.22
C LEU A 87 0.17 3.50 -2.56
N GLY A 88 -0.34 3.54 -1.33
CA GLY A 88 -0.60 4.78 -0.63
C GLY A 88 0.50 5.21 0.33
N VAL A 89 0.32 6.39 0.91
CA VAL A 89 1.33 7.05 1.74
C VAL A 89 1.62 6.28 3.02
N GLU A 90 0.61 5.74 3.68
CA GLU A 90 0.83 4.99 4.92
C GLU A 90 1.79 3.82 4.67
N THR A 91 1.60 3.10 3.56
CA THR A 91 2.47 1.98 3.22
C THR A 91 3.90 2.45 2.94
N LEU A 92 4.05 3.55 2.20
CA LEU A 92 5.37 4.10 1.92
C LEU A 92 6.08 4.49 3.21
N GLU A 93 5.37 5.15 4.12
CA GLU A 93 5.94 5.52 5.42
C GLU A 93 6.33 4.30 6.24
N ALA A 94 5.49 3.28 6.25
CA ALA A 94 5.79 2.03 6.95
C ALA A 94 7.07 1.38 6.42
N LEU A 95 7.30 1.47 5.11
CA LEU A 95 8.49 0.92 4.46
C LEU A 95 9.70 1.86 4.54
N GLY A 96 9.50 3.10 5.01
CA GLY A 96 10.57 4.09 5.04
C GLY A 96 10.97 4.57 3.67
N LEU A 97 9.98 4.74 2.79
CA LEU A 97 10.20 5.16 1.40
C LEU A 97 9.41 6.43 1.11
N ALA A 98 9.91 7.21 0.17
CA ALA A 98 9.22 8.39 -0.36
C ALA A 98 9.43 8.45 -1.87
N VAL A 99 8.58 9.21 -2.53
CA VAL A 99 8.71 9.42 -3.96
C VAL A 99 9.79 10.47 -4.24
N ASP A 100 10.71 10.13 -5.13
CA ASP A 100 11.63 11.09 -5.70
C ASP A 100 11.04 11.51 -7.06
N PRO A 101 10.43 12.69 -7.18
CA PRO A 101 9.75 13.08 -8.41
C PRO A 101 10.71 13.34 -9.56
N ARG A 102 11.95 13.69 -9.27
CA ARG A 102 12.94 13.95 -10.33
C ARG A 102 13.36 12.66 -11.01
N ARG A 103 13.63 11.63 -10.19
CA ARG A 103 14.11 10.35 -10.70
C ARG A 103 12.98 9.38 -10.99
N ARG A 104 11.74 9.77 -10.66
CA ARG A 104 10.54 8.96 -10.84
C ARG A 104 10.72 7.56 -10.23
N ARG A 105 11.14 7.55 -8.99
CA ARG A 105 11.33 6.29 -8.25
C ARG A 105 11.18 6.54 -6.77
N LEU A 106 11.05 5.44 -6.03
CA LEU A 106 11.04 5.50 -4.58
C LEU A 106 12.45 5.61 -4.06
N THR A 107 12.61 6.34 -2.97
CA THR A 107 13.91 6.55 -2.33
C THR A 107 13.76 6.37 -0.83
N PRO A 108 14.79 5.83 -0.15
CA PRO A 108 14.74 5.66 1.30
C PRO A 108 14.64 6.98 2.04
N THR A 109 13.82 7.02 3.07
CA THR A 109 13.73 8.15 3.99
C THR A 109 14.48 7.89 5.29
N ARG A 110 14.76 6.60 5.57
CA ARG A 110 15.46 6.17 6.77
C ARG A 110 16.05 4.79 6.53
N PRO A 111 17.02 4.36 7.35
CA PRO A 111 17.48 2.98 7.29
C PRO A 111 16.34 2.03 7.58
N TYR A 112 16.40 0.84 7.01
CA TYR A 112 15.36 -0.15 7.18
C TYR A 112 15.31 -0.71 8.61
N THR A 113 16.38 -0.65 9.35
CA THR A 113 16.44 -1.18 10.69
C THR A 113 15.44 -0.49 11.61
N ILE A 114 14.57 -1.27 12.23
CA ILE A 114 13.59 -0.77 13.17
C ILE A 114 14.15 -0.95 14.58
N ARG A 115 14.14 0.14 15.36
CA ARG A 115 14.58 0.09 16.75
C ARG A 115 13.38 0.03 17.67
N LEU A 116 13.43 -0.86 18.62
CA LEU A 116 12.37 -1.01 19.59
C LEU A 116 12.62 -0.14 20.82
N GLY A 117 11.54 0.46 21.30
CA GLY A 117 11.53 1.09 22.60
C GLY A 117 12.49 2.23 22.83
N GLY A 118 13.05 2.81 21.81
CA GLY A 118 13.99 3.90 21.98
C GLY A 118 15.27 3.52 22.67
N TYR A 119 15.61 2.25 22.76
CA TYR A 119 16.83 1.84 23.34
C TYR A 119 17.97 2.16 22.58
N ARG A 120 18.85 2.35 23.21
CA ARG A 120 20.03 2.54 22.70
C ARG A 120 20.71 1.44 22.28
#